data_228818ad2a975ce1e7d03bf0ca78e23e
#
_entry.id   228818ad2a975ce1e7d03bf0ca78e23e
#
_cell.length_a   1.000
_cell.length_b   1.000
_cell.length_c   1.000
_cell.angle_alpha   90.00
_cell.angle_beta   90.00
_cell.angle_gamma   90.00
#
_symmetry.space_group_name_H-M   'P 1'
#
loop_
_entity.id
_entity.type
_entity.pdbx_description
1 polymer ?
#
loop_
_entity_poly.entity_id
_entity_poly.type
_entity_poly.pdbx_seq_one_letter_code
_entity_poly.pdbx_strand_id
1 'polypeptide(L)'
;MSMAAKWIEMLVGSLEQKKQYRHNMARIDGLPEPYRGSAKALHRYFMYQGGILDGDMITTMLGDFVDLWERAVADGTPVRAIVGDDPVEFAETFVQAYAGRQWIDKERARLRKAIDAADDNNGEGKGA
;
A
#
# COMPACT_ATOMS: atom_id res chain seq x y z
N MET A 1 13.38 -21.86 17.68
CA MET A 1 12.45 -20.82 17.98
C MET A 1 11.01 -21.25 17.82
N SER A 2 10.19 -20.92 18.77
CA SER A 2 8.87 -21.49 18.86
C SER A 2 7.90 -20.86 17.83
N MET A 3 6.92 -21.62 17.40
CA MET A 3 5.81 -21.14 16.57
C MET A 3 5.05 -19.98 17.23
N ALA A 4 5.09 -19.88 18.55
CA ALA A 4 4.44 -18.81 19.30
C ALA A 4 5.01 -17.44 18.98
N ALA A 5 6.33 -17.31 18.80
CA ALA A 5 6.98 -16.04 18.45
C ALA A 5 6.55 -15.54 17.06
N LYS A 6 6.49 -16.43 16.07
CA LYS A 6 5.98 -16.11 14.72
C LYS A 6 4.53 -15.68 14.76
N TRP A 7 3.73 -16.35 15.56
CA TRP A 7 2.30 -16.06 15.68
C TRP A 7 2.07 -14.68 16.30
N ILE A 8 2.86 -14.34 17.32
CA ILE A 8 2.81 -13.02 17.97
C ILE A 8 3.22 -11.92 16.98
N GLU A 9 4.28 -12.11 16.20
CA GLU A 9 4.72 -11.16 15.17
C GLU A 9 3.64 -10.91 14.13
N MET A 10 2.99 -11.96 13.64
CA MET A 10 1.89 -11.84 12.69
C MET A 10 0.70 -11.08 13.29
N LEU A 11 0.37 -11.35 14.53
CA LEU A 11 -0.74 -10.69 15.23
C LEU A 11 -0.44 -9.20 15.43
N VAL A 12 0.75 -8.85 15.86
CA VAL A 12 1.21 -7.47 16.06
C VAL A 12 1.20 -6.71 14.73
N GLY A 13 1.72 -7.31 13.65
CA GLY A 13 1.71 -6.73 12.32
C GLY A 13 0.29 -6.43 11.83
N SER A 14 -0.64 -7.36 12.01
CA SER A 14 -2.04 -7.17 11.65
C SER A 14 -2.72 -6.06 12.45
N LEU A 15 -2.43 -5.96 13.73
CA LEU A 15 -2.95 -4.88 14.59
C LEU A 15 -2.38 -3.52 14.16
N GLU A 16 -1.12 -3.45 13.83
CA GLU A 16 -0.47 -2.24 13.35
C GLU A 16 -1.08 -1.76 12.02
N GLN A 17 -1.34 -2.68 11.09
CA GLN A 17 -2.01 -2.37 9.83
C GLN A 17 -3.40 -1.80 10.07
N LYS A 18 -4.18 -2.38 10.97
CA LYS A 18 -5.51 -1.89 11.32
C LYS A 18 -5.46 -0.50 11.93
N LYS A 19 -4.47 -0.26 12.79
CA LYS A 19 -4.24 1.04 13.43
C LYS A 19 -3.93 2.11 12.40
N GLN A 20 -3.02 1.81 11.46
CA GLN A 20 -2.66 2.72 10.38
C GLN A 20 -3.85 3.01 9.46
N TYR A 21 -4.64 1.99 9.14
CA TYR A 21 -5.84 2.14 8.34
C TYR A 21 -6.83 3.12 9.00
N ARG A 22 -7.12 2.91 10.28
CA ARG A 22 -8.03 3.79 11.04
C ARG A 22 -7.51 5.21 11.12
N HIS A 23 -6.20 5.37 11.33
CA HIS A 23 -5.55 6.67 11.38
C HIS A 23 -5.73 7.41 10.06
N ASN A 24 -5.48 6.76 8.94
CA ASN A 24 -5.63 7.34 7.62
C ASN A 24 -7.10 7.67 7.29
N MET A 25 -8.03 6.81 7.66
CA MET A 25 -9.45 7.09 7.48
C MET A 25 -9.91 8.28 8.31
N ALA A 26 -9.40 8.44 9.52
CA ALA A 26 -9.68 9.61 10.36
C ALA A 26 -9.15 10.90 9.72
N ARG A 27 -7.97 10.84 9.08
CA ARG A 27 -7.40 11.98 8.35
C ARG A 27 -8.31 12.39 7.19
N ILE A 28 -8.85 11.42 6.44
CA ILE A 28 -9.81 11.69 5.35
C ILE A 28 -11.06 12.36 5.91
N ASP A 29 -11.59 11.86 7.03
CA ASP A 29 -12.77 12.42 7.68
C ASP A 29 -12.53 13.88 8.15
N GLY A 30 -11.30 14.24 8.41
CA GLY A 30 -10.91 15.59 8.82
C GLY A 30 -10.74 16.57 7.65
N LEU A 31 -10.79 16.12 6.40
CA LEU A 31 -10.66 17.01 5.25
C LEU A 31 -11.89 17.90 5.09
N PRO A 32 -11.72 19.16 4.66
CA PRO A 32 -12.87 20.01 4.31
C PRO A 32 -13.49 19.57 2.99
N GLU A 33 -14.77 19.91 2.80
CA GLU A 33 -15.43 19.73 1.48
C GLU A 33 -14.87 20.75 0.49
N PRO A 34 -14.73 20.41 -0.80
CA PRO A 34 -15.18 19.17 -1.46
C PRO A 34 -14.17 18.01 -1.41
N TYR A 35 -13.04 18.17 -0.75
CA TYR A 35 -11.96 17.18 -0.71
C TYR A 35 -12.39 15.91 0.02
N ARG A 36 -13.07 16.05 1.14
CA ARG A 36 -13.51 14.90 1.94
C ARG A 36 -14.40 13.96 1.15
N GLY A 37 -15.46 14.48 0.53
CA GLY A 37 -16.39 13.68 -0.26
C GLY A 37 -15.72 13.02 -1.45
N SER A 38 -14.82 13.74 -2.12
CA SER A 38 -14.06 13.21 -3.26
C SER A 38 -13.13 12.09 -2.84
N ALA A 39 -12.38 12.28 -1.76
CA ALA A 39 -11.46 11.26 -1.23
C ALA A 39 -12.22 10.01 -0.79
N LYS A 40 -13.36 10.17 -0.12
CA LYS A 40 -14.19 9.05 0.31
C LYS A 40 -14.76 8.26 -0.88
N ALA A 41 -15.20 8.95 -1.92
CA ALA A 41 -15.72 8.30 -3.12
C ALA A 41 -14.64 7.48 -3.83
N LEU A 42 -13.44 8.03 -3.95
CA LEU A 42 -12.30 7.32 -4.53
C LEU A 42 -11.86 6.13 -3.67
N HIS A 43 -11.82 6.31 -2.36
CA HIS A 43 -11.49 5.22 -1.44
C HIS A 43 -12.50 4.07 -1.58
N ARG A 44 -13.77 4.36 -1.66
CA ARG A 44 -14.81 3.35 -1.89
C ARG A 44 -14.55 2.58 -3.18
N TYR A 45 -14.18 3.28 -4.25
CA TYR A 45 -13.87 2.65 -5.53
C TYR A 45 -12.63 1.75 -5.41
N PHE A 46 -11.59 2.19 -4.71
CA PHE A 46 -10.40 1.36 -4.44
C PHE A 46 -10.78 0.04 -3.76
N MET A 47 -11.69 0.09 -2.79
CA MET A 47 -12.12 -1.12 -2.07
C MET A 47 -12.92 -2.06 -2.96
N TYR A 48 -13.63 -1.53 -3.96
CA TYR A 48 -14.34 -2.34 -4.96
C TYR A 48 -13.38 -3.13 -5.86
N GLN A 49 -12.21 -2.59 -6.12
CA GLN A 49 -11.18 -3.25 -6.92
C GLN A 49 -10.43 -4.33 -6.13
N GLY A 50 -10.79 -4.55 -4.87
CA GLY A 50 -10.09 -5.36 -3.89
C GLY A 50 -9.45 -6.64 -4.36
N GLY A 51 -8.42 -7.11 -3.63
CA GLY A 51 -7.70 -8.35 -3.91
C GLY A 51 -6.45 -8.19 -4.76
N ILE A 52 -6.19 -7.00 -5.34
CA ILE A 52 -5.00 -6.74 -6.16
C ILE A 52 -3.77 -6.49 -5.28
N LEU A 53 -3.96 -5.80 -4.15
CA LEU A 53 -2.89 -5.41 -3.25
C LEU A 53 -2.96 -6.18 -1.94
N ASP A 54 -1.80 -6.53 -1.38
CA ASP A 54 -1.74 -7.08 -0.03
C ASP A 54 -1.85 -5.96 1.03
N GLY A 55 -1.98 -6.36 2.30
CA GLY A 55 -2.27 -5.42 3.40
C GLY A 55 -1.23 -4.33 3.57
N ASP A 56 0.05 -4.64 3.41
CA ASP A 56 1.13 -3.66 3.54
C ASP A 56 1.07 -2.62 2.43
N MET A 57 0.81 -3.05 1.20
CA MET A 57 0.74 -2.15 0.05
C MET A 57 -0.53 -1.29 0.11
N ILE A 58 -1.65 -1.83 0.57
CA ILE A 58 -2.88 -1.06 0.79
C ILE A 58 -2.62 0.06 1.81
N THR A 59 -1.93 -0.25 2.90
CA THR A 59 -1.60 0.74 3.94
C THR A 59 -0.72 1.85 3.38
N THR A 60 0.30 1.49 2.60
CA THR A 60 1.19 2.47 1.94
C THR A 60 0.40 3.34 0.96
N MET A 61 -0.40 2.72 0.11
CA MET A 61 -1.21 3.43 -0.88
C MET A 61 -2.17 4.42 -0.21
N LEU A 62 -2.86 3.99 0.84
CA LEU A 62 -3.82 4.83 1.53
C LEU A 62 -3.13 6.02 2.23
N GLY A 63 -1.96 5.80 2.83
CA GLY A 63 -1.16 6.87 3.42
C GLY A 63 -0.77 7.93 2.38
N ASP A 64 -0.25 7.51 1.24
CA ASP A 64 0.13 8.40 0.14
C ASP A 64 -1.09 9.14 -0.41
N PHE A 65 -2.21 8.45 -0.51
CA PHE A 65 -3.48 9.02 -0.97
C PHE A 65 -3.95 10.15 -0.06
N VAL A 66 -3.91 9.93 1.24
CA VAL A 66 -4.30 10.96 2.22
C VAL A 66 -3.33 12.14 2.18
N ASP A 67 -2.02 11.87 2.07
CA ASP A 67 -1.00 12.92 1.93
C ASP A 67 -1.28 13.81 0.73
N LEU A 68 -1.67 13.22 -0.40
CA LEU A 68 -2.04 13.94 -1.62
C LEU A 68 -3.19 14.92 -1.34
N TRP A 69 -4.24 14.45 -0.67
CA TRP A 69 -5.41 15.28 -0.39
C TRP A 69 -5.12 16.37 0.63
N GLU A 70 -4.35 16.08 1.66
CA GLU A 70 -3.94 17.09 2.64
C GLU A 70 -3.10 18.20 2.00
N ARG A 71 -2.21 17.82 1.10
CA ARG A 71 -1.41 18.77 0.33
C ARG A 71 -2.28 19.62 -0.59
N ALA A 72 -3.25 19.00 -1.23
CA ALA A 72 -4.21 19.71 -2.08
C ALA A 72 -5.01 20.75 -1.29
N VAL A 73 -5.45 20.39 -0.08
CA VAL A 73 -6.14 21.34 0.82
C VAL A 73 -5.24 22.53 1.14
N ALA A 74 -4.00 22.26 1.52
CA ALA A 74 -3.03 23.30 1.88
C ALA A 74 -2.74 24.26 0.72
N ASP A 75 -2.67 23.73 -0.50
CA ASP A 75 -2.33 24.50 -1.70
C ASP A 75 -3.58 25.08 -2.39
N GLY A 76 -4.77 24.72 -1.96
CA GLY A 76 -6.01 25.14 -2.61
C GLY A 76 -6.20 24.53 -4.01
N THR A 77 -5.61 23.37 -4.26
CA THR A 77 -5.68 22.69 -5.57
C THR A 77 -7.09 22.18 -5.82
N PRO A 78 -7.73 22.55 -6.94
CA PRO A 78 -9.08 22.04 -7.24
C PRO A 78 -9.11 20.51 -7.40
N VAL A 79 -10.20 19.88 -7.03
CA VAL A 79 -10.37 18.41 -7.14
C VAL A 79 -10.08 17.94 -8.58
N ARG A 80 -10.56 18.65 -9.57
CA ARG A 80 -10.34 18.28 -10.99
C ARG A 80 -8.88 18.35 -11.42
N ALA A 81 -8.08 19.19 -10.78
CA ALA A 81 -6.63 19.24 -11.05
C ALA A 81 -5.92 18.00 -10.52
N ILE A 82 -6.50 17.32 -9.52
CA ILE A 82 -5.95 16.08 -8.98
C ILE A 82 -6.41 14.88 -9.79
N VAL A 83 -7.73 14.72 -9.98
CA VAL A 83 -8.31 13.52 -10.58
C VAL A 83 -8.42 13.57 -12.10
N GLY A 84 -8.29 14.75 -12.69
CA GLY A 84 -8.48 14.92 -14.13
C GLY A 84 -9.96 14.85 -14.53
N ASP A 85 -10.19 14.60 -15.82
CA ASP A 85 -11.53 14.56 -16.38
C ASP A 85 -12.27 13.26 -16.07
N ASP A 86 -11.52 12.16 -15.91
CA ASP A 86 -12.08 10.83 -15.64
C ASP A 86 -11.57 10.30 -14.30
N PRO A 87 -12.39 10.38 -13.23
CA PRO A 87 -12.01 9.89 -11.92
C PRO A 87 -11.80 8.36 -11.87
N VAL A 88 -12.46 7.60 -12.75
CA VAL A 88 -12.26 6.15 -12.84
C VAL A 88 -10.85 5.85 -13.34
N GLU A 89 -10.42 6.53 -14.39
CA GLU A 89 -9.06 6.41 -14.92
C GLU A 89 -8.02 6.78 -13.86
N PHE A 90 -8.25 7.87 -13.14
CA PHE A 90 -7.36 8.27 -12.04
C PHE A 90 -7.25 7.16 -10.98
N ALA A 91 -8.39 6.63 -10.53
CA ALA A 91 -8.43 5.60 -9.49
C ALA A 91 -7.71 4.32 -9.94
N GLU A 92 -7.96 3.88 -11.16
CA GLU A 92 -7.35 2.65 -11.70
C GLU A 92 -5.85 2.83 -11.90
N THR A 93 -5.42 3.96 -12.43
CA THR A 93 -3.99 4.26 -12.61
C THR A 93 -3.28 4.34 -11.25
N PHE A 94 -3.93 4.94 -10.26
CA PHE A 94 -3.38 5.05 -8.91
C PHE A 94 -3.13 3.66 -8.30
N VAL A 95 -4.12 2.78 -8.34
CA VAL A 95 -4.00 1.41 -7.82
C VAL A 95 -2.97 0.61 -8.61
N GLN A 96 -2.94 0.73 -9.93
CA GLN A 96 -2.00 0.01 -10.79
C GLN A 96 -0.54 0.36 -10.48
N ALA A 97 -0.27 1.61 -10.13
CA ALA A 97 1.07 2.02 -9.73
C ALA A 97 1.56 1.22 -8.52
N TYR A 98 0.69 0.99 -7.53
CA TYR A 98 1.05 0.21 -6.34
C TYR A 98 1.08 -1.29 -6.62
N ALA A 99 0.20 -1.79 -7.46
CA ALA A 99 0.23 -3.19 -7.90
C ALA A 99 1.53 -3.51 -8.63
N GLY A 100 1.99 -2.61 -9.48
CA GLY A 100 3.28 -2.75 -10.18
C GLY A 100 4.46 -2.78 -9.23
N ARG A 101 4.50 -1.88 -8.25
CA ARG A 101 5.54 -1.86 -7.19
C ARG A 101 5.55 -3.16 -6.40
N GLN A 102 4.39 -3.62 -5.97
CA GLN A 102 4.25 -4.86 -5.22
C GLN A 102 4.79 -6.05 -6.01
N TRP A 103 4.44 -6.14 -7.28
CA TRP A 103 4.91 -7.21 -8.17
C TRP A 103 6.43 -7.17 -8.30
N ILE A 104 7.02 -6.01 -8.57
CA ILE A 104 8.47 -5.86 -8.72
C ILE A 104 9.19 -6.20 -7.42
N ASP A 105 8.68 -5.75 -6.28
CA ASP A 105 9.28 -6.05 -4.98
C ASP A 105 9.29 -7.55 -4.69
N LYS A 106 8.21 -8.25 -5.04
CA LYS A 106 8.14 -9.71 -4.91
C LYS A 106 9.14 -10.41 -5.83
N GLU A 107 9.28 -9.95 -7.05
CA GLU A 107 10.26 -10.52 -7.99
C GLU A 107 11.70 -10.27 -7.55
N ARG A 108 12.00 -9.09 -7.02
CA ARG A 108 13.31 -8.80 -6.44
C ARG A 108 13.63 -9.71 -5.26
N ALA A 109 12.68 -9.91 -4.37
CA ALA A 109 12.84 -10.80 -3.23
C ALA A 109 13.06 -12.24 -3.67
N ARG A 110 12.33 -12.69 -4.66
CA ARG A 110 12.46 -14.04 -5.24
C ARG A 110 13.85 -14.25 -5.84
N LEU A 111 14.34 -13.26 -6.59
CA LEU A 111 15.68 -13.32 -7.17
C LEU A 111 16.77 -13.41 -6.09
N ARG A 112 16.69 -12.55 -5.09
CA ARG A 112 17.67 -12.56 -3.99
C ARG A 112 17.70 -13.92 -3.29
N LYS A 113 16.52 -14.45 -3.00
CA LYS A 113 16.38 -15.76 -2.34
C LYS A 113 17.00 -16.88 -3.18
N ALA A 114 16.78 -16.86 -4.49
CA ALA A 114 17.35 -17.87 -5.38
C ALA A 114 18.88 -17.81 -5.42
N ILE A 115 19.45 -16.62 -5.44
CA ILE A 115 20.91 -16.44 -5.45
C ILE A 115 21.51 -16.82 -4.10
N ASP A 116 20.88 -16.44 -3.00
CA ASP A 116 21.32 -16.82 -1.65
C ASP A 116 21.33 -18.35 -1.48
N ALA A 117 20.30 -19.03 -2.00
CA ALA A 117 20.25 -20.50 -1.97
C ALA A 117 21.39 -21.13 -2.80
N ALA A 118 21.71 -20.56 -3.94
CA ALA A 118 22.83 -21.03 -4.78
C ALA A 118 24.17 -20.85 -4.09
N ASP A 119 24.35 -19.72 -3.38
CA ASP A 119 25.55 -19.44 -2.58
C ASP A 119 25.71 -20.46 -1.45
N ASP A 120 24.66 -20.75 -0.71
CA ASP A 120 24.64 -21.72 0.37
C ASP A 120 24.99 -23.12 -0.13
N ASN A 121 24.44 -23.54 -1.28
CA ASN A 121 24.75 -24.83 -1.91
C ASN A 121 26.23 -24.91 -2.34
N ASN A 122 26.79 -23.85 -2.88
CA ASN A 122 28.21 -23.80 -3.24
C ASN A 122 29.09 -23.86 -2.01
N GLY A 123 28.70 -23.21 -0.91
CA GLY A 123 29.40 -23.28 0.37
C GLY A 123 29.43 -24.70 0.94
N GLU A 124 28.30 -25.38 0.87
CA GLU A 124 28.20 -26.79 1.30
C GLU A 124 29.04 -27.70 0.42
N GLY A 125 29.02 -27.49 -0.90
CA GLY A 125 29.82 -28.25 -1.85
C GLY A 125 31.33 -28.10 -1.61
N LYS A 126 31.79 -26.95 -1.18
CA LYS A 126 33.18 -26.69 -0.87
C LYS A 126 33.65 -27.36 0.42
N GLY A 127 32.74 -27.64 1.33
CA GLY A 127 33.03 -28.33 2.58
C GLY A 127 33.20 -29.84 2.46
N ALA A 128 32.79 -30.36 1.33
CA ALA A 128 32.97 -31.78 1.04
C ALA A 128 34.31 -32.02 0.39
#